data_e7d930dbb25a43b6a7523dbf114ee5fb
#
_entry.id   e7d930dbb25a43b6a7523dbf114ee5fb
#
_cell.length_a   1.000
_cell.length_b   1.000
_cell.length_c   1.000
_cell.angle_alpha   90.00
_cell.angle_beta   90.00
_cell.angle_gamma   90.00
#
_symmetry.space_group_name_H-M   'P 1'
#
loop_
_entity.id
_entity.type
_entity.pdbx_description
1 polymer ?
#
loop_
_entity_poly.entity_id
_entity_poly.type
_entity_poly.pdbx_seq_one_letter_code
_entity_poly.pdbx_strand_id
1 'polypeptide(L)'
;MILFIVKTIHVDKEGNWHDSSDAVYFDAKSAYDNVRFNWGDLCEAGYNQYAVILANRGGLYPVSDELAWYKWNDEENGYEPCNRPDFADGFGFSI
;
A
#
# COMPACT_ATOMS: atom_id res chain seq x y z
N MET A 1 -17.72 -10.85 1.77
CA MET A 1 -16.34 -11.15 1.35
C MET A 1 -15.47 -9.95 1.60
N ILE A 2 -14.30 -10.13 2.18
CA ILE A 2 -13.34 -9.05 2.37
C ILE A 2 -12.22 -9.20 1.36
N LEU A 3 -11.90 -8.12 0.65
CA LEU A 3 -10.76 -8.07 -0.25
C LEU A 3 -9.63 -7.31 0.43
N PHE A 4 -8.42 -7.83 0.34
CA PHE A 4 -7.23 -7.20 0.87
C PHE A 4 -6.42 -6.64 -0.30
N ILE A 5 -6.28 -5.34 -0.32
CA ILE A 5 -5.70 -4.62 -1.46
C ILE A 5 -4.37 -4.03 -1.05
N VAL A 6 -3.36 -4.27 -1.87
CA VAL A 6 -2.05 -3.66 -1.70
C VAL A 6 -1.93 -2.50 -2.67
N LYS A 7 -1.78 -1.30 -2.13
CA LYS A 7 -1.52 -0.10 -2.92
C LYS A 7 -0.11 0.39 -2.65
N THR A 8 0.54 0.85 -3.70
CA THR A 8 1.84 1.50 -3.58
C THR A 8 1.72 2.98 -3.90
N ILE A 9 2.60 3.78 -3.31
CA ILE A 9 2.55 5.23 -3.45
C ILE A 9 3.94 5.74 -3.81
N HIS A 10 3.98 6.49 -4.91
CA HIS A 10 5.17 7.19 -5.38
C HIS A 10 5.01 8.68 -5.10
N VAL A 11 6.02 9.30 -4.50
CA VAL A 11 6.09 10.75 -4.31
C VAL A 11 7.09 11.30 -5.31
N ASP A 12 6.65 12.20 -6.19
CA ASP A 12 7.50 12.77 -7.20
C ASP A 12 8.36 13.91 -6.65
N LYS A 13 9.21 14.51 -7.51
CA LYS A 13 10.16 15.55 -7.12
C LYS A 13 9.49 16.84 -6.64
N GLU A 14 8.23 17.05 -7.07
CA GLU A 14 7.47 18.24 -6.69
C GLU A 14 6.65 18.03 -5.42
N GLY A 15 6.75 16.84 -4.82
CA GLY A 15 6.01 16.49 -3.62
C GLY A 15 4.60 15.97 -3.88
N ASN A 16 4.24 15.78 -5.14
CA ASN A 16 2.97 15.15 -5.49
C ASN A 16 3.10 13.64 -5.36
N TRP A 17 2.04 13.01 -4.89
CA TRP A 17 2.06 11.59 -4.69
C TRP A 17 0.98 10.92 -5.52
N HIS A 18 1.34 9.72 -6.00
CA HIS A 18 0.55 8.95 -6.93
C HIS A 18 0.40 7.54 -6.38
N ASP A 19 -0.82 7.01 -6.38
CA ASP A 19 -1.07 5.66 -5.92
C ASP A 19 -1.45 4.74 -7.06
N SER A 20 -1.18 3.45 -6.84
CA SER A 20 -1.65 2.41 -7.75
C SER A 20 -2.06 1.18 -6.94
N SER A 21 -3.07 0.47 -7.43
CA SER A 21 -3.49 -0.80 -6.85
C SER A 21 -2.69 -1.91 -7.51
N ASP A 22 -1.80 -2.54 -6.75
CA ASP A 22 -0.85 -3.50 -7.31
C ASP A 22 -1.28 -4.95 -7.15
N ALA A 23 -2.03 -5.26 -6.10
CA ALA A 23 -2.46 -6.63 -5.85
C ALA A 23 -3.76 -6.65 -5.05
N VAL A 24 -4.54 -7.70 -5.25
CA VAL A 24 -5.77 -7.96 -4.50
C VAL A 24 -5.74 -9.42 -4.05
N TYR A 25 -5.98 -9.63 -2.77
CA TYR A 25 -5.98 -10.96 -2.17
C TYR A 25 -7.27 -11.23 -1.41
N PHE A 26 -7.60 -12.52 -1.23
CA PHE A 26 -8.75 -12.93 -0.45
C PHE A 26 -8.41 -13.20 1.01
N ASP A 27 -7.13 -13.16 1.37
CA ASP A 27 -6.66 -13.35 2.73
C ASP A 27 -5.62 -12.29 3.11
N ALA A 28 -5.61 -11.93 4.38
CA ALA A 28 -4.73 -10.89 4.88
C ALA A 28 -3.26 -11.30 4.82
N LYS A 29 -2.96 -12.57 5.13
CA LYS A 29 -1.57 -13.05 5.16
C LYS A 29 -0.88 -12.84 3.83
N SER A 30 -1.55 -13.15 2.72
CA SER A 30 -0.97 -12.97 1.38
C SER A 30 -0.66 -11.51 1.09
N ALA A 31 -1.56 -10.59 1.50
CA ALA A 31 -1.32 -9.17 1.31
C ALA A 31 -0.11 -8.69 2.11
N TYR A 32 0.00 -9.09 3.39
CA TYR A 32 1.14 -8.73 4.22
C TYR A 32 2.45 -9.32 3.67
N ASP A 33 2.43 -10.58 3.25
CA ASP A 33 3.63 -11.23 2.69
C ASP A 33 4.05 -10.58 1.37
N ASN A 34 3.10 -10.16 0.54
CA ASN A 34 3.40 -9.45 -0.70
C ASN A 34 4.25 -8.21 -0.45
N VAL A 35 3.91 -7.42 0.57
CA VAL A 35 4.65 -6.21 0.92
C VAL A 35 5.97 -6.56 1.62
N ARG A 36 5.92 -7.47 2.60
CA ARG A 36 7.10 -7.83 3.41
C ARG A 36 8.22 -8.43 2.57
N PHE A 37 7.88 -9.24 1.58
CA PHE A 37 8.87 -9.92 0.73
C PHE A 37 9.03 -9.25 -0.64
N ASN A 38 8.34 -8.14 -0.86
CA ASN A 38 8.39 -7.40 -2.12
C ASN A 38 8.16 -8.31 -3.34
N TRP A 39 7.13 -9.14 -3.26
CA TRP A 39 6.84 -10.10 -4.32
C TRP A 39 6.59 -9.41 -5.65
N GLY A 40 7.24 -9.92 -6.71
CA GLY A 40 7.08 -9.38 -8.05
C GLY A 40 7.66 -7.98 -8.22
N ASP A 41 8.65 -7.61 -7.40
CA ASP A 41 9.25 -6.28 -7.39
C ASP A 41 8.20 -5.18 -7.23
N LEU A 42 7.32 -5.36 -6.23
CA LEU A 42 6.27 -4.40 -5.89
C LEU A 42 6.82 -2.98 -5.78
N CYS A 43 8.02 -2.84 -5.19
CA CYS A 43 8.76 -1.60 -5.20
C CYS A 43 10.00 -1.79 -6.06
N GLU A 44 9.92 -1.31 -7.29
CA GLU A 44 11.05 -1.38 -8.19
C GLU A 44 12.03 -0.27 -7.85
N ALA A 45 13.22 -0.66 -7.36
CA ALA A 45 14.32 0.25 -7.06
C ALA A 45 13.94 1.47 -6.18
N GLY A 46 13.02 1.28 -5.25
CA GLY A 46 12.60 2.35 -4.33
C GLY A 46 11.68 3.39 -4.96
N TYR A 47 11.19 3.16 -6.15
CA TYR A 47 10.29 4.10 -6.84
C TYR A 47 9.00 4.34 -6.04
N ASN A 48 8.39 3.28 -5.51
CA ASN A 48 7.20 3.39 -4.67
C ASN A 48 7.62 3.44 -3.20
N GLN A 49 7.78 4.64 -2.65
CA GLN A 49 8.32 4.83 -1.30
C GLN A 49 7.42 4.31 -0.20
N TYR A 50 6.12 4.21 -0.45
CA TYR A 50 5.16 3.75 0.54
C TYR A 50 4.28 2.64 -0.01
N ALA A 51 3.79 1.79 0.88
CA ALA A 51 2.78 0.81 0.58
C ALA A 51 1.74 0.82 1.70
N VAL A 52 0.49 0.57 1.34
CA VAL A 52 -0.60 0.46 2.31
C VAL A 52 -1.43 -0.77 2.00
N ILE A 53 -1.84 -1.46 3.06
CA ILE A 53 -2.74 -2.61 2.94
C ILE A 53 -4.11 -2.15 3.39
N LEU A 54 -5.09 -2.34 2.50
CA LEU A 54 -6.47 -1.95 2.74
C LEU A 54 -7.36 -3.18 2.81
N ALA A 55 -8.36 -3.15 3.69
CA ALA A 55 -9.43 -4.13 3.69
C ALA A 55 -10.69 -3.48 3.13
N ASN A 56 -11.26 -4.08 2.09
CA ASN A 56 -12.48 -3.61 1.48
C ASN A 56 -13.56 -4.70 1.59
N ARG A 57 -14.71 -4.33 2.14
CA ARG A 57 -15.80 -5.27 2.38
C ARG A 57 -16.78 -5.37 1.22
N GLY A 58 -16.55 -4.59 0.17
CA GLY A 58 -17.47 -4.53 -0.95
C GLY A 58 -18.74 -3.76 -0.63
N GLY A 59 -19.71 -3.85 -1.52
CA GLY A 59 -20.99 -3.19 -1.36
C GLY A 59 -21.16 -1.98 -2.27
N LEU A 60 -22.30 -1.31 -2.11
CA LEU A 60 -22.69 -0.18 -2.97
C LEU A 60 -21.76 1.03 -2.77
N TYR A 61 -21.34 1.26 -1.53
CA TYR A 61 -20.40 2.33 -1.18
C TYR A 61 -19.23 1.70 -0.44
N PRO A 62 -18.29 1.12 -1.19
CA PRO A 62 -17.18 0.41 -0.56
C PRO A 62 -16.30 1.37 0.25
N VAL A 63 -16.11 1.04 1.50
CA VAL A 63 -15.21 1.77 2.39
C VAL A 63 -14.01 0.87 2.63
N SER A 64 -12.82 1.44 2.45
CA SER A 64 -11.57 0.72 2.69
C SER A 64 -11.00 1.11 4.03
N ASP A 65 -10.71 0.10 4.86
CA ASP A 65 -10.03 0.28 6.13
C ASP A 65 -8.53 0.15 5.92
N GLU A 66 -7.75 1.11 6.42
CA GLU A 66 -6.30 1.05 6.36
C GLU A 66 -5.80 0.11 7.45
N LEU A 67 -5.20 -1.00 7.06
CA LEU A 67 -4.73 -2.00 8.00
C LEU A 67 -3.29 -1.78 8.44
N ALA A 68 -2.42 -1.40 7.51
CA ALA A 68 -1.00 -1.24 7.78
C ALA A 68 -0.35 -0.32 6.75
N TRP A 69 0.62 0.46 7.21
CA TRP A 69 1.44 1.31 6.36
C TRP A 69 2.89 0.83 6.41
N TYR A 70 3.56 0.94 5.27
CA TYR A 70 4.96 0.55 5.12
C TYR A 70 5.70 1.65 4.37
N LYS A 71 6.99 1.80 4.70
CA LYS A 71 7.89 2.72 4.02
C LYS A 71 9.08 1.94 3.49
N TRP A 72 9.51 2.26 2.27
CA TRP A 72 10.69 1.64 1.67
C TRP A 72 11.93 2.05 2.42
N ASN A 73 12.78 1.07 2.75
CA ASN A 73 14.09 1.28 3.34
C ASN A 73 15.15 0.78 2.36
N ASP A 74 15.92 1.72 1.80
CA ASP A 74 16.95 1.39 0.81
C ASP A 74 18.06 0.52 1.38
N GLU A 75 18.43 0.73 2.64
CA GLU A 75 19.50 -0.03 3.28
C GLU A 75 19.12 -1.50 3.44
N GLU A 76 17.88 -1.75 3.81
CA GLU A 76 17.34 -3.11 3.99
C GLU A 76 16.81 -3.71 2.69
N ASN A 77 16.71 -2.90 1.64
CA ASN A 77 16.15 -3.26 0.35
C ASN A 77 14.75 -3.89 0.50
N GLY A 78 13.91 -3.24 1.28
CA GLY A 78 12.57 -3.75 1.56
C GLY A 78 11.70 -2.73 2.27
N TYR A 79 10.41 -3.08 2.38
CA TYR A 79 9.45 -2.29 3.12
C TYR A 79 9.52 -2.62 4.60
N GLU A 80 9.44 -1.59 5.44
CA GLU A 80 9.34 -1.74 6.88
C GLU A 80 8.06 -1.06 7.39
N PRO A 81 7.45 -1.58 8.46
CA PRO A 81 6.26 -0.96 9.04
C PRO A 81 6.54 0.48 9.46
N CYS A 82 5.58 1.36 9.19
CA CYS A 82 5.67 2.75 9.60
C CYS A 82 4.32 3.27 10.09
N ASN A 83 4.33 4.45 10.68
CA ASN A 83 3.09 5.13 11.03
C ASN A 83 2.42 5.67 9.77
N ARG A 84 1.11 5.86 9.82
CA ARG A 84 0.35 6.46 8.74
C ARG A 84 0.92 7.85 8.43
N PRO A 85 1.36 8.09 7.18
CA PRO A 85 1.93 9.41 6.82
C PRO A 85 0.86 10.50 6.85
N ASP A 86 1.28 11.74 7.14
CA ASP A 86 0.37 12.88 7.18
C ASP A 86 -0.33 13.13 5.86
N PHE A 87 0.35 12.90 4.73
CA PHE A 87 -0.25 13.10 3.42
C PHE A 87 -1.47 12.21 3.18
N ALA A 88 -1.59 11.10 3.91
CA ALA A 88 -2.70 10.17 3.76
C ALA A 88 -4.05 10.79 4.13
N ASP A 89 -4.06 11.86 4.92
CA ASP A 89 -5.29 12.55 5.29
C ASP A 89 -5.99 13.18 4.10
N GLY A 90 -5.26 13.56 3.06
CA GLY A 90 -5.81 14.11 1.83
C GLY A 90 -6.20 13.06 0.80
N PHE A 91 -6.17 11.79 1.17
CA PHE A 91 -6.26 10.68 0.26
C PHE A 91 -7.61 9.97 0.39
N GLY A 92 -8.38 10.00 -0.65
CA GLY A 92 -9.55 9.13 -0.73
C GLY A 92 -9.14 7.79 -1.32
N PHE A 93 -8.93 6.78 -0.48
CA PHE A 93 -8.63 5.45 -0.99
C PHE A 93 -9.91 4.82 -1.55
N SER A 94 -10.06 4.88 -2.86
CA SER A 94 -11.08 4.12 -3.57
C SER A 94 -10.42 3.11 -4.47
N ILE A 95 -11.09 2.02 -4.66
CA ILE A 95 -10.61 0.98 -5.56
C ILE A 95 -10.93 1.38 -7.00
#